data_7da9bad5cca42f6b444847261163b633
#
_entry.id   7da9bad5cca42f6b444847261163b633
#
_cell.length_a   1.000
_cell.length_b   1.000
_cell.length_c   1.000
_cell.angle_alpha   90.00
_cell.angle_beta   90.00
_cell.angle_gamma   90.00
#
_symmetry.space_group_name_H-M   'P 1'
#
loop_
_entity.id
_entity.type
_entity.pdbx_description
1 polymer ?
#
loop_
_entity_poly.entity_id
_entity_poly.type
_entity_poly.pdbx_seq_one_letter_code
_entity_poly.pdbx_strand_id
1 'polypeptide(L)'
;MPSLSEAYHSHPVEVHHHKHPDFKSLQELPDSYAWTHPGDHALAINTTSSNFGSVPVIDLSDRNATRLIGHACRTWGAFQVVNHGVPLSLLDHIQWVGQTLFSLSTHQKLKAARSPDGVTGYGLARISSFFPKLMWSEGFTILGSPLEHFQKLWPQDYAKYCDIVVEYDETMKKLAGKLMGLMLDSLGISKEELKWASPNKGPLFKDTCGALQLNSYPTCPDPDRAMGLAPHTDSTLLTILYQNNISGLQVHRESTGWVTVPPIPGALVVNVGDLFHILSNGLYPSVLHRVLVNRSKQRFSVAYLYGPPSNVEICPHAKLVGPTRPALYRAVTWNEYLGTKAKHFNKALSSFQLCAPKNGLFDVNESHKNSVQVG
;
A
#
# COMPACT_ATOMS: atom_id res chain seq x y z
N MET A 1 -14.95 17.49 -9.70
CA MET A 1 -14.82 16.30 -8.83
C MET A 1 -13.72 16.57 -7.82
N PRO A 2 -13.97 16.39 -6.52
CA PRO A 2 -12.90 16.47 -5.54
C PRO A 2 -11.83 15.45 -5.92
N SER A 3 -10.64 15.91 -6.20
CA SER A 3 -9.52 15.05 -6.61
C SER A 3 -8.85 14.49 -5.36
N LEU A 4 -8.09 13.37 -5.50
CA LEU A 4 -7.22 12.87 -4.42
C LEU A 4 -6.31 13.99 -3.86
N SER A 5 -5.98 15.00 -4.67
CA SER A 5 -5.27 16.21 -4.25
C SER A 5 -6.00 16.98 -3.14
N GLU A 6 -7.33 17.07 -3.16
CA GLU A 6 -8.07 17.82 -2.14
C GLU A 6 -8.03 17.19 -0.75
N ALA A 7 -7.98 15.86 -0.66
CA ALA A 7 -7.81 15.18 0.64
C ALA A 7 -6.47 15.54 1.29
N TYR A 8 -5.45 15.83 0.49
CA TYR A 8 -4.13 16.22 0.96
C TYR A 8 -3.96 17.73 1.11
N HIS A 9 -4.71 18.56 0.38
CA HIS A 9 -4.76 20.01 0.59
C HIS A 9 -5.32 20.37 1.97
N SER A 10 -6.32 19.64 2.43
CA SER A 10 -6.90 19.85 3.75
C SER A 10 -6.03 19.32 4.90
N HIS A 11 -5.01 18.52 4.58
CA HIS A 11 -4.12 17.88 5.57
C HIS A 11 -2.69 17.85 5.02
N PRO A 12 -2.02 19.03 4.94
CA PRO A 12 -0.64 19.09 4.50
C PRO A 12 0.22 18.26 5.45
N VAL A 13 1.00 17.36 4.89
CA VAL A 13 2.05 16.67 5.64
C VAL A 13 3.13 17.71 5.90
N GLU A 14 3.48 17.99 7.15
CA GLU A 14 4.62 18.83 7.49
C GLU A 14 5.85 18.24 6.78
N VAL A 15 6.25 18.91 5.71
CA VAL A 15 7.48 18.56 5.02
C VAL A 15 8.58 19.16 5.88
N HIS A 16 9.17 18.35 6.73
CA HIS A 16 10.44 18.72 7.31
C HIS A 16 11.37 18.98 6.14
N HIS A 17 11.87 20.21 6.03
CA HIS A 17 12.87 20.64 5.04
C HIS A 17 14.23 19.98 5.33
N HIS A 18 14.22 18.64 5.42
CA HIS A 18 15.45 17.88 5.51
C HIS A 18 16.14 17.97 4.16
N LYS A 19 17.38 18.40 4.18
CA LYS A 19 18.25 18.28 3.01
C LYS A 19 18.16 16.84 2.55
N HIS A 20 17.65 16.62 1.34
CA HIS A 20 17.67 15.30 0.74
C HIS A 20 19.14 14.86 0.62
N PRO A 21 19.59 13.84 1.33
CA PRO A 21 20.97 13.42 1.26
C PRO A 21 21.27 12.85 -0.12
N ASP A 22 22.50 13.04 -0.55
CA ASP A 22 23.03 12.19 -1.61
C ASP A 22 23.44 10.85 -0.97
N PHE A 23 22.56 9.88 -1.02
CA PHE A 23 22.80 8.54 -0.45
C PHE A 23 24.07 7.88 -0.98
N LYS A 24 24.55 8.25 -2.18
CA LYS A 24 25.76 7.67 -2.79
C LYS A 24 27.03 8.17 -2.11
N SER A 25 26.97 9.35 -1.48
CA SER A 25 28.13 9.95 -0.81
C SER A 25 28.28 9.54 0.64
N LEU A 26 27.25 8.92 1.23
CA LEU A 26 27.24 8.55 2.65
C LEU A 26 28.03 7.24 2.88
N GLN A 27 29.09 7.34 3.68
CA GLN A 27 29.93 6.20 4.09
C GLN A 27 29.45 5.56 5.39
N GLU A 28 28.71 6.31 6.21
CA GLU A 28 28.17 5.88 7.49
C GLU A 28 26.67 6.16 7.55
N LEU A 29 25.97 5.41 8.41
CA LEU A 29 24.55 5.64 8.66
C LEU A 29 24.35 6.81 9.61
N PRO A 30 23.77 7.95 9.14
CA PRO A 30 23.49 9.06 10.05
C PRO A 30 22.46 8.68 11.11
N ASP A 31 22.59 9.22 12.33
CA ASP A 31 21.70 8.94 13.45
C ASP A 31 20.23 9.19 13.15
N SER A 32 19.93 10.15 12.27
CA SER A 32 18.56 10.43 11.82
C SER A 32 17.92 9.26 11.07
N TYR A 33 18.72 8.32 10.53
CA TYR A 33 18.29 7.12 9.80
C TYR A 33 18.46 5.84 10.62
N ALA A 34 19.06 5.90 11.81
CA ALA A 34 19.29 4.74 12.65
C ALA A 34 18.04 4.40 13.49
N TRP A 35 17.38 3.30 13.17
CA TRP A 35 16.14 2.84 13.80
C TRP A 35 16.38 2.01 15.08
N THR A 36 17.56 1.42 15.22
CA THR A 36 18.00 0.67 16.38
C THR A 36 19.36 1.19 16.84
N HIS A 37 19.67 1.01 18.13
CA HIS A 37 20.99 1.36 18.67
C HIS A 37 22.06 0.31 18.29
N PRO A 38 23.36 0.67 18.27
CA PRO A 38 24.43 -0.30 18.13
C PRO A 38 24.34 -1.34 19.26
N GLY A 39 24.28 -2.63 18.89
CA GLY A 39 24.15 -3.74 19.84
C GLY A 39 22.73 -4.19 20.16
N ASP A 40 21.69 -3.43 19.79
CA ASP A 40 20.32 -3.95 19.79
C ASP A 40 20.21 -5.08 18.74
N HIS A 41 19.31 -6.02 19.00
CA HIS A 41 19.01 -7.04 17.98
C HIS A 41 18.65 -6.32 16.68
N ALA A 42 19.39 -6.62 15.63
CA ALA A 42 19.15 -6.16 14.28
C ALA A 42 17.65 -6.20 14.00
N LEU A 43 17.12 -5.30 13.17
CA LEU A 43 15.72 -5.33 12.70
C LEU A 43 15.46 -6.73 12.16
N ALA A 44 15.20 -7.67 13.07
CA ALA A 44 15.47 -9.08 12.95
C ALA A 44 14.98 -9.60 11.62
N ILE A 45 15.92 -9.95 10.77
CA ILE A 45 15.67 -10.90 9.71
C ILE A 45 15.43 -12.21 10.45
N ASN A 46 14.21 -12.41 10.93
CA ASN A 46 13.77 -13.75 11.22
C ASN A 46 13.68 -14.48 9.87
N THR A 47 14.85 -14.81 9.34
CA THR A 47 15.02 -15.88 8.37
C THR A 47 14.78 -17.21 9.10
N THR A 48 13.72 -17.25 9.88
CA THR A 48 13.31 -18.50 10.49
C THR A 48 12.67 -19.32 9.39
N SER A 49 13.52 -20.23 8.93
CA SER A 49 13.16 -21.59 8.53
C SER A 49 11.92 -21.73 7.62
N SER A 50 12.16 -22.41 6.55
CA SER A 50 11.32 -23.14 5.59
C SER A 50 10.02 -23.79 6.11
N ASN A 51 9.69 -23.71 7.41
CA ASN A 51 8.56 -24.40 8.01
C ASN A 51 7.26 -23.58 8.15
N PHE A 52 7.30 -22.25 7.95
CA PHE A 52 6.13 -21.39 8.19
C PHE A 52 5.41 -20.88 6.92
N GLY A 53 5.75 -21.44 5.76
CA GLY A 53 5.18 -21.06 4.48
C GLY A 53 5.77 -19.75 3.92
N SER A 54 5.57 -19.53 2.64
CA SER A 54 5.92 -18.31 1.90
C SER A 54 4.63 -17.64 1.42
N VAL A 55 4.72 -16.36 1.08
CA VAL A 55 3.63 -15.66 0.38
C VAL A 55 3.24 -16.46 -0.86
N PRO A 56 1.96 -16.84 -1.06
CA PRO A 56 1.52 -17.66 -2.17
C PRO A 56 1.88 -17.08 -3.52
N VAL A 57 2.30 -17.94 -4.46
CA VAL A 57 2.52 -17.59 -5.86
C VAL A 57 1.38 -18.21 -6.67
N ILE A 58 0.67 -17.38 -7.43
CA ILE A 58 -0.53 -17.77 -8.16
C ILE A 58 -0.33 -17.51 -9.65
N ASP A 59 -0.51 -18.55 -10.44
CA ASP A 59 -0.55 -18.45 -11.90
C ASP A 59 -1.95 -17.95 -12.31
N LEU A 60 -2.03 -16.79 -12.96
CA LEU A 60 -3.30 -16.22 -13.42
C LEU A 60 -3.90 -16.94 -14.63
N SER A 61 -3.20 -17.91 -15.22
CA SER A 61 -3.72 -18.81 -16.25
C SER A 61 -4.34 -20.09 -15.66
N ASP A 62 -4.11 -20.38 -14.36
CA ASP A 62 -4.72 -21.54 -13.69
C ASP A 62 -6.24 -21.35 -13.57
N ARG A 63 -7.00 -22.38 -13.96
CA ARG A 63 -8.47 -22.42 -13.82
C ARG A 63 -8.95 -22.24 -12.37
N ASN A 64 -8.10 -22.53 -11.39
CA ASN A 64 -8.39 -22.35 -9.97
C ASN A 64 -7.93 -21.01 -9.41
N ALA A 65 -7.41 -20.08 -10.26
CA ALA A 65 -6.83 -18.82 -9.80
C ALA A 65 -7.76 -18.05 -8.84
N THR A 66 -9.06 -17.97 -9.12
CA THR A 66 -10.06 -17.33 -8.23
C THR A 66 -10.06 -17.94 -6.83
N ARG A 67 -10.08 -19.26 -6.70
CA ARG A 67 -10.07 -19.94 -5.41
C ARG A 67 -8.75 -19.74 -4.66
N LEU A 68 -7.63 -19.81 -5.40
CA LEU A 68 -6.29 -19.61 -4.83
C LEU A 68 -6.11 -18.17 -4.34
N ILE A 69 -6.57 -17.18 -5.10
CA ILE A 69 -6.59 -15.77 -4.71
C ILE A 69 -7.41 -15.56 -3.44
N GLY A 70 -8.64 -16.11 -3.40
CA GLY A 70 -9.49 -16.01 -2.21
C GLY A 70 -8.85 -16.61 -0.96
N HIS A 71 -8.15 -17.76 -1.09
CA HIS A 71 -7.40 -18.36 0.00
C HIS A 71 -6.22 -17.48 0.45
N ALA A 72 -5.43 -16.98 -0.50
CA ALA A 72 -4.28 -16.12 -0.22
C ALA A 72 -4.71 -14.80 0.44
N CYS A 73 -5.77 -14.16 -0.05
CA CYS A 73 -6.31 -12.95 0.56
C CYS A 73 -6.75 -13.17 2.01
N ARG A 74 -7.39 -14.31 2.34
CA ARG A 74 -7.83 -14.60 3.71
C ARG A 74 -6.68 -14.90 4.66
N THR A 75 -5.64 -15.58 4.18
CA THR A 75 -4.59 -16.12 5.05
C THR A 75 -3.34 -15.25 5.13
N TRP A 76 -3.09 -14.45 4.10
CA TRP A 76 -1.90 -13.62 3.98
C TRP A 76 -2.20 -12.13 3.80
N GLY A 77 -3.34 -11.77 3.22
CA GLY A 77 -3.59 -10.41 2.75
C GLY A 77 -2.66 -9.97 1.61
N ALA A 78 -1.84 -10.90 1.11
CA ALA A 78 -0.91 -10.68 0.01
C ALA A 78 -0.64 -11.96 -0.77
N PHE A 79 -0.26 -11.84 -2.05
CA PHE A 79 0.17 -12.94 -2.90
C PHE A 79 1.04 -12.41 -4.04
N GLN A 80 1.77 -13.30 -4.71
CA GLN A 80 2.49 -13.00 -5.95
C GLN A 80 1.72 -13.57 -7.13
N VAL A 81 1.78 -12.91 -8.28
CA VAL A 81 1.15 -13.39 -9.52
C VAL A 81 2.18 -13.55 -10.62
N VAL A 82 2.04 -14.66 -11.34
CA VAL A 82 2.78 -14.97 -12.57
C VAL A 82 1.79 -15.19 -13.71
N ASN A 83 2.26 -15.20 -14.97
CA ASN A 83 1.41 -15.31 -16.16
C ASN A 83 0.26 -14.27 -16.18
N HIS A 84 0.55 -13.09 -15.66
CA HIS A 84 -0.42 -11.99 -15.49
C HIS A 84 -0.71 -11.22 -16.78
N GLY A 85 0.02 -11.47 -17.85
CA GLY A 85 -0.19 -10.87 -19.16
C GLY A 85 0.44 -9.48 -19.37
N VAL A 86 1.13 -8.94 -18.36
CA VAL A 86 1.95 -7.73 -18.54
C VAL A 86 3.22 -8.10 -19.28
N PRO A 87 3.58 -7.40 -20.38
CA PRO A 87 4.83 -7.67 -21.10
C PRO A 87 6.06 -7.47 -20.20
N LEU A 88 6.98 -8.43 -20.20
CA LEU A 88 8.22 -8.31 -19.41
C LEU A 88 9.05 -7.12 -19.86
N SER A 89 9.05 -6.80 -21.18
CA SER A 89 9.70 -5.59 -21.70
C SER A 89 9.13 -4.30 -21.07
N LEU A 90 7.84 -4.23 -20.77
CA LEU A 90 7.26 -3.07 -20.12
C LEU A 90 7.71 -2.96 -18.65
N LEU A 91 7.89 -4.10 -17.96
CA LEU A 91 8.49 -4.14 -16.62
C LEU A 91 9.94 -3.66 -16.63
N ASP A 92 10.72 -4.07 -17.63
CA ASP A 92 12.10 -3.61 -17.83
C ASP A 92 12.15 -2.12 -18.17
N HIS A 93 11.25 -1.63 -19.01
CA HIS A 93 11.16 -0.22 -19.36
C HIS A 93 10.82 0.67 -18.16
N ILE A 94 9.83 0.30 -17.34
CA ILE A 94 9.50 1.11 -16.15
C ILE A 94 10.63 1.05 -15.10
N GLN A 95 11.33 -0.07 -14.97
CA GLN A 95 12.53 -0.16 -14.14
C GLN A 95 13.63 0.78 -14.64
N TRP A 96 13.87 0.80 -15.94
CA TRP A 96 14.83 1.72 -16.56
C TRP A 96 14.45 3.19 -16.32
N VAL A 97 13.19 3.58 -16.51
CA VAL A 97 12.71 4.95 -16.20
C VAL A 97 13.01 5.32 -14.75
N GLY A 98 12.66 4.45 -13.80
CA GLY A 98 12.88 4.70 -12.39
C GLY A 98 14.37 4.77 -12.02
N GLN A 99 15.18 3.87 -12.54
CA GLN A 99 16.63 3.89 -12.31
C GLN A 99 17.26 5.17 -12.88
N THR A 100 16.84 5.59 -14.08
CA THR A 100 17.30 6.84 -14.70
C THR A 100 16.90 8.04 -13.85
N LEU A 101 15.65 8.09 -13.36
CA LEU A 101 15.15 9.15 -12.48
C LEU A 101 15.98 9.27 -11.20
N PHE A 102 16.17 8.16 -10.49
CA PHE A 102 16.89 8.19 -9.21
C PHE A 102 18.41 8.28 -9.37
N SER A 103 18.95 8.11 -10.58
CA SER A 103 20.34 8.37 -10.88
C SER A 103 20.67 9.84 -11.07
N LEU A 104 19.68 10.70 -11.32
CA LEU A 104 19.85 12.15 -11.42
C LEU A 104 20.43 12.72 -10.12
N SER A 105 21.16 13.83 -10.24
CA SER A 105 21.63 14.56 -9.06
C SER A 105 20.44 15.02 -8.20
N THR A 106 20.66 15.16 -6.89
CA THR A 106 19.62 15.66 -5.97
C THR A 106 19.05 17.00 -6.43
N HIS A 107 19.91 17.90 -6.90
CA HIS A 107 19.50 19.19 -7.46
C HIS A 107 18.54 19.01 -8.66
N GLN A 108 18.82 18.07 -9.56
CA GLN A 108 17.96 17.82 -10.73
C GLN A 108 16.62 17.21 -10.29
N LYS A 109 16.60 16.22 -9.39
CA LYS A 109 15.37 15.60 -8.85
C LYS A 109 14.47 16.63 -8.16
N LEU A 110 15.05 17.58 -7.45
CA LEU A 110 14.32 18.65 -6.74
C LEU A 110 13.60 19.63 -7.67
N LYS A 111 13.93 19.70 -8.97
CA LYS A 111 13.13 20.48 -9.95
C LYS A 111 11.71 19.95 -10.11
N ALA A 112 11.50 18.67 -9.82
CA ALA A 112 10.20 18.02 -9.78
C ALA A 112 9.80 17.63 -8.34
N ALA A 113 10.27 18.39 -7.34
CA ALA A 113 9.91 18.15 -5.95
C ALA A 113 8.40 18.24 -5.75
N ARG A 114 7.88 17.36 -4.92
CA ARG A 114 6.50 17.43 -4.47
C ARG A 114 6.28 18.69 -3.64
N SER A 115 5.25 19.48 -3.98
CA SER A 115 4.85 20.62 -3.14
C SER A 115 4.34 20.12 -1.76
N PRO A 116 4.42 20.95 -0.72
CA PRO A 116 3.92 20.60 0.62
C PRO A 116 2.48 20.08 0.59
N ASP A 117 1.62 20.72 -0.20
CA ASP A 117 0.21 20.36 -0.35
C ASP A 117 -0.05 19.37 -1.50
N GLY A 118 1.00 19.02 -2.26
CA GLY A 118 0.91 18.19 -3.45
C GLY A 118 0.95 16.69 -3.16
N VAL A 119 0.46 15.92 -4.11
CA VAL A 119 0.54 14.44 -4.11
C VAL A 119 1.72 13.97 -4.95
N THR A 120 1.95 14.62 -6.10
CA THR A 120 2.84 14.18 -7.17
C THR A 120 4.23 14.79 -7.04
N GLY A 121 5.23 14.09 -7.54
CA GLY A 121 6.61 14.55 -7.59
C GLY A 121 7.56 13.80 -6.67
N TYR A 122 8.81 14.25 -6.65
CA TYR A 122 9.91 13.70 -5.88
C TYR A 122 9.82 14.10 -4.39
N GLY A 123 10.06 13.16 -3.49
CA GLY A 123 10.09 13.45 -2.06
C GLY A 123 10.17 12.20 -1.19
N LEU A 124 10.18 12.41 0.13
CA LEU A 124 10.15 11.33 1.11
C LEU A 124 8.81 10.58 1.09
N ALA A 125 8.81 9.36 1.60
CA ALA A 125 7.57 8.61 1.81
C ALA A 125 6.62 9.43 2.70
N ARG A 126 5.32 9.50 2.34
CA ARG A 126 4.33 10.32 3.08
C ARG A 126 4.19 9.92 4.54
N ILE A 127 4.43 8.64 4.85
CA ILE A 127 4.38 8.13 6.20
C ILE A 127 5.56 8.58 7.07
N SER A 128 6.56 9.26 6.51
CA SER A 128 7.77 9.67 7.24
C SER A 128 7.48 10.60 8.42
N SER A 129 6.44 11.43 8.35
CA SER A 129 6.04 12.33 9.42
C SER A 129 5.54 11.63 10.69
N PHE A 130 5.18 10.35 10.61
CA PHE A 130 4.72 9.57 11.75
C PHE A 130 5.83 8.89 12.55
N PHE A 131 7.06 9.04 12.10
CA PHE A 131 8.20 8.35 12.70
C PHE A 131 9.29 9.35 13.12
N PRO A 132 9.96 9.12 14.25
CA PRO A 132 11.02 9.99 14.71
C PRO A 132 12.32 9.84 13.90
N LYS A 133 12.42 8.76 13.10
CA LYS A 133 13.58 8.46 12.26
C LYS A 133 13.21 8.46 10.79
N LEU A 134 14.14 8.91 9.96
CA LEU A 134 13.98 8.93 8.51
C LEU A 134 14.12 7.52 7.92
N MET A 135 13.49 7.32 6.76
CA MET A 135 13.60 6.09 6.00
C MET A 135 14.70 6.21 4.95
N TRP A 136 15.48 5.15 4.79
CA TRP A 136 16.55 5.06 3.81
C TRP A 136 15.98 4.77 2.43
N SER A 137 15.31 5.76 1.88
CA SER A 137 14.63 5.65 0.59
C SER A 137 14.36 7.01 -0.05
N GLU A 138 14.17 6.97 -1.37
CA GLU A 138 13.69 8.07 -2.19
C GLU A 138 12.39 7.65 -2.87
N GLY A 139 11.47 8.58 -3.07
CA GLY A 139 10.19 8.30 -3.71
C GLY A 139 9.83 9.30 -4.79
N PHE A 140 9.04 8.84 -5.76
CA PHE A 140 8.43 9.70 -6.77
C PHE A 140 7.00 9.24 -7.01
N THR A 141 6.03 10.12 -6.78
CA THR A 141 4.60 9.81 -6.96
C THR A 141 4.10 10.42 -8.26
N ILE A 142 3.36 9.62 -9.04
CA ILE A 142 2.68 10.07 -10.26
C ILE A 142 1.19 9.79 -10.09
N LEU A 143 0.38 10.82 -10.26
CA LEU A 143 -1.07 10.73 -10.30
C LEU A 143 -1.55 11.39 -11.61
N GLY A 144 -2.12 10.59 -12.51
CA GLY A 144 -2.45 11.07 -13.86
C GLY A 144 -1.21 11.24 -14.75
N SER A 145 -1.10 12.38 -15.44
CA SER A 145 -0.01 12.60 -16.40
C SER A 145 1.33 12.90 -15.72
N PRO A 146 2.43 12.25 -16.12
CA PRO A 146 3.78 12.58 -15.65
C PRO A 146 4.39 13.81 -16.33
N LEU A 147 3.71 14.36 -17.37
CA LEU A 147 4.25 15.33 -18.31
C LEU A 147 4.94 16.52 -17.64
N GLU A 148 4.24 17.21 -16.74
CA GLU A 148 4.74 18.43 -16.11
C GLU A 148 6.03 18.19 -15.32
N HIS A 149 6.12 17.06 -14.62
CA HIS A 149 7.32 16.70 -13.87
C HIS A 149 8.46 16.28 -14.79
N PHE A 150 8.16 15.49 -15.82
CA PHE A 150 9.20 14.95 -16.70
C PHE A 150 9.79 16.02 -17.62
N GLN A 151 9.01 17.02 -18.02
CA GLN A 151 9.54 18.20 -18.71
C GLN A 151 10.57 18.97 -17.87
N LYS A 152 10.37 19.04 -16.55
CA LYS A 152 11.35 19.67 -15.63
C LYS A 152 12.61 18.83 -15.45
N LEU A 153 12.47 17.50 -15.48
CA LEU A 153 13.59 16.56 -15.30
C LEU A 153 14.39 16.33 -16.59
N TRP A 154 13.72 16.20 -17.72
CA TRP A 154 14.32 15.89 -19.02
C TRP A 154 13.72 16.76 -20.13
N PRO A 155 14.07 18.06 -20.21
CA PRO A 155 13.41 19.00 -21.11
C PRO A 155 13.40 18.60 -22.59
N GLN A 156 14.42 17.82 -23.04
CA GLN A 156 14.53 17.40 -24.45
C GLN A 156 13.96 15.99 -24.70
N ASP A 157 13.99 15.12 -23.70
CA ASP A 157 13.71 13.69 -23.84
C ASP A 157 12.46 13.23 -23.09
N TYR A 158 11.70 14.13 -22.47
CA TYR A 158 10.58 13.78 -21.59
C TYR A 158 9.55 12.84 -22.24
N ALA A 159 9.32 12.97 -23.54
CA ALA A 159 8.28 12.22 -24.25
C ALA A 159 8.44 10.71 -24.09
N LYS A 160 9.65 10.18 -24.32
CA LYS A 160 9.92 8.74 -24.22
C LYS A 160 9.69 8.18 -22.82
N TYR A 161 9.93 8.97 -21.77
CA TYR A 161 9.68 8.56 -20.39
C TYR A 161 8.18 8.64 -20.06
N CYS A 162 7.48 9.66 -20.60
CA CYS A 162 6.03 9.78 -20.45
C CYS A 162 5.31 8.61 -21.09
N ASP A 163 5.67 8.24 -22.33
CA ASP A 163 5.02 7.15 -23.06
C ASP A 163 5.10 5.82 -22.29
N ILE A 164 6.27 5.49 -21.74
CA ILE A 164 6.46 4.28 -20.93
C ILE A 164 5.60 4.30 -19.68
N VAL A 165 5.56 5.44 -18.97
CA VAL A 165 4.79 5.55 -17.73
C VAL A 165 3.30 5.47 -18.00
N VAL A 166 2.81 6.09 -19.05
CA VAL A 166 1.40 6.04 -19.45
C VAL A 166 1.00 4.62 -19.84
N GLU A 167 1.81 3.93 -20.67
CA GLU A 167 1.57 2.54 -21.05
C GLU A 167 1.54 1.61 -19.82
N TYR A 168 2.47 1.83 -18.89
CA TYR A 168 2.54 1.06 -17.64
C TYR A 168 1.30 1.31 -16.77
N ASP A 169 0.89 2.57 -16.56
CA ASP A 169 -0.30 2.94 -15.79
C ASP A 169 -1.57 2.27 -16.34
N GLU A 170 -1.79 2.39 -17.64
CA GLU A 170 -2.94 1.77 -18.32
C GLU A 170 -2.94 0.24 -18.19
N THR A 171 -1.78 -0.37 -18.34
CA THR A 171 -1.60 -1.82 -18.23
C THR A 171 -1.87 -2.31 -16.81
N MET A 172 -1.34 -1.59 -15.80
CA MET A 172 -1.60 -1.89 -14.40
C MET A 172 -3.06 -1.68 -14.03
N LYS A 173 -3.72 -0.64 -14.57
CA LYS A 173 -5.16 -0.40 -14.37
C LYS A 173 -6.00 -1.57 -14.88
N LYS A 174 -5.69 -2.09 -16.07
CA LYS A 174 -6.37 -3.27 -16.64
C LYS A 174 -6.17 -4.51 -15.77
N LEU A 175 -4.93 -4.76 -15.33
CA LEU A 175 -4.61 -5.89 -14.47
C LEU A 175 -5.29 -5.75 -13.08
N ALA A 176 -5.30 -4.56 -12.50
CA ALA A 176 -5.96 -4.29 -11.23
C ALA A 176 -7.48 -4.57 -11.30
N GLY A 177 -8.12 -4.15 -12.38
CA GLY A 177 -9.54 -4.47 -12.64
C GLY A 177 -9.81 -5.98 -12.76
N LYS A 178 -8.91 -6.73 -13.42
CA LYS A 178 -8.98 -8.20 -13.51
C LYS A 178 -8.85 -8.84 -12.12
N LEU A 179 -7.83 -8.45 -11.36
CA LEU A 179 -7.58 -8.96 -10.00
C LEU A 179 -8.74 -8.62 -9.05
N MET A 180 -9.23 -7.37 -9.10
CA MET A 180 -10.41 -6.96 -8.33
C MET A 180 -11.62 -7.87 -8.62
N GLY A 181 -11.85 -8.20 -9.89
CA GLY A 181 -12.90 -9.15 -10.28
C GLY A 181 -12.71 -10.52 -9.66
N LEU A 182 -11.52 -11.11 -9.77
CA LEU A 182 -11.22 -12.44 -9.19
C LEU A 182 -11.35 -12.45 -7.66
N MET A 183 -10.95 -11.35 -7.00
CA MET A 183 -11.11 -11.19 -5.54
C MET A 183 -12.58 -11.13 -5.14
N LEU A 184 -13.43 -10.42 -5.88
CA LEU A 184 -14.88 -10.36 -5.66
C LEU A 184 -15.55 -11.71 -5.93
N ASP A 185 -15.24 -12.33 -7.06
CA ASP A 185 -15.78 -13.64 -7.43
C ASP A 185 -15.46 -14.70 -6.35
N SER A 186 -14.27 -14.63 -5.73
CA SER A 186 -13.87 -15.54 -4.65
C SER A 186 -14.65 -15.31 -3.33
N LEU A 187 -15.35 -14.19 -3.20
CA LEU A 187 -16.29 -13.87 -2.12
C LEU A 187 -17.76 -14.14 -2.51
N GLY A 188 -18.01 -14.60 -3.73
CA GLY A 188 -19.36 -14.78 -4.27
C GLY A 188 -20.08 -13.46 -4.60
N ILE A 189 -19.32 -12.40 -4.82
CA ILE A 189 -19.84 -11.08 -5.18
C ILE A 189 -19.62 -10.87 -6.67
N SER A 190 -20.69 -10.64 -7.42
CA SER A 190 -20.54 -10.27 -8.83
C SER A 190 -20.15 -8.80 -8.97
N LYS A 191 -19.43 -8.48 -10.04
CA LYS A 191 -18.96 -7.10 -10.31
C LYS A 191 -20.12 -6.12 -10.46
N GLU A 192 -21.24 -6.60 -10.98
CA GLU A 192 -22.47 -5.84 -11.22
C GLU A 192 -23.17 -5.42 -9.91
N GLU A 193 -22.91 -6.14 -8.82
CA GLU A 193 -23.44 -5.79 -7.51
C GLU A 193 -22.78 -4.56 -6.89
N LEU A 194 -21.59 -4.22 -7.37
CA LEU A 194 -20.92 -2.98 -6.98
C LEU A 194 -21.40 -1.84 -7.90
N LYS A 195 -22.37 -1.06 -7.44
CA LYS A 195 -22.98 0.04 -8.21
C LYS A 195 -21.97 1.02 -8.84
N TRP A 196 -20.82 1.21 -8.18
CA TRP A 196 -19.76 2.10 -8.64
C TRP A 196 -18.78 1.42 -9.61
N ALA A 197 -18.78 0.10 -9.72
CA ALA A 197 -17.88 -0.61 -10.62
C ALA A 197 -18.28 -0.43 -12.09
N SER A 198 -19.56 -0.22 -12.38
CA SER A 198 -20.08 0.06 -13.72
C SER A 198 -21.26 1.05 -13.67
N PRO A 199 -21.03 2.32 -13.31
CA PRO A 199 -22.05 3.32 -13.41
C PRO A 199 -22.47 3.46 -14.89
N ASN A 200 -23.74 3.33 -15.21
CA ASN A 200 -24.28 3.47 -16.57
C ASN A 200 -23.96 2.32 -17.57
N LYS A 201 -23.74 1.10 -17.11
CA LYS A 201 -23.41 -0.08 -17.95
C LYS A 201 -22.19 0.09 -18.87
N GLY A 202 -21.28 1.01 -18.52
CA GLY A 202 -20.00 1.20 -19.20
C GLY A 202 -18.96 0.12 -18.85
N PRO A 203 -17.73 0.24 -19.35
CA PRO A 203 -16.65 -0.68 -18.98
C PRO A 203 -16.45 -0.75 -17.47
N LEU A 204 -16.33 -1.97 -16.95
CA LEU A 204 -16.12 -2.21 -15.52
C LEU A 204 -14.87 -1.46 -15.01
N PHE A 205 -15.00 -0.84 -13.86
CA PHE A 205 -13.91 -0.13 -13.17
C PHE A 205 -13.28 1.04 -13.97
N LYS A 206 -13.97 1.59 -14.97
CA LYS A 206 -13.45 2.70 -15.79
C LYS A 206 -13.07 3.92 -14.96
N ASP A 207 -13.91 4.26 -13.97
CA ASP A 207 -13.77 5.48 -13.16
C ASP A 207 -12.91 5.28 -11.90
N THR A 208 -12.31 4.11 -11.75
CA THR A 208 -11.35 3.85 -10.66
C THR A 208 -10.10 4.73 -10.80
N CYS A 209 -9.54 5.09 -9.66
CA CYS A 209 -8.34 5.91 -9.58
C CYS A 209 -7.10 5.05 -9.37
N GLY A 210 -5.99 5.44 -9.98
CA GLY A 210 -4.70 4.83 -9.79
C GLY A 210 -3.62 5.87 -9.53
N ALA A 211 -2.60 5.50 -8.77
CA ALA A 211 -1.40 6.28 -8.59
C ALA A 211 -0.17 5.37 -8.66
N LEU A 212 0.87 5.84 -9.32
CA LEU A 212 2.16 5.16 -9.35
C LEU A 212 3.06 5.74 -8.26
N GLN A 213 3.67 4.87 -7.47
CA GLN A 213 4.67 5.21 -6.49
C GLN A 213 5.97 4.47 -6.85
N LEU A 214 6.92 5.20 -7.40
CA LEU A 214 8.27 4.71 -7.66
C LEU A 214 9.08 4.87 -6.38
N ASN A 215 9.79 3.81 -5.97
CA ASN A 215 10.63 3.81 -4.78
C ASN A 215 12.03 3.31 -5.10
N SER A 216 13.02 4.03 -4.62
CA SER A 216 14.42 3.64 -4.66
C SER A 216 14.91 3.46 -3.23
N TYR A 217 15.57 2.34 -2.99
CA TYR A 217 16.22 2.01 -1.73
C TYR A 217 17.72 1.85 -2.02
N PRO A 218 18.50 2.92 -1.86
CA PRO A 218 19.94 2.89 -2.10
C PRO A 218 20.66 1.88 -1.23
N THR A 219 21.87 1.50 -1.61
CA THR A 219 22.75 0.71 -0.74
C THR A 219 22.96 1.44 0.59
N CYS A 220 22.92 0.70 1.68
CA CYS A 220 23.03 1.24 3.02
C CYS A 220 24.31 0.74 3.69
N PRO A 221 25.15 1.60 4.27
CA PRO A 221 26.38 1.18 4.93
C PRO A 221 26.10 0.32 6.19
N ASP A 222 24.93 0.53 6.83
CA ASP A 222 24.50 -0.23 8.00
C ASP A 222 23.01 -0.65 7.90
N PRO A 223 22.69 -1.67 7.04
CA PRO A 223 21.32 -2.06 6.76
C PRO A 223 20.60 -2.69 7.95
N ASP A 224 21.32 -3.22 8.92
CA ASP A 224 20.74 -3.87 10.11
C ASP A 224 20.08 -2.85 11.05
N ARG A 225 20.44 -1.58 10.92
CA ARG A 225 19.93 -0.47 11.71
C ARG A 225 19.05 0.50 10.93
N ALA A 226 18.93 0.35 9.63
CA ALA A 226 18.19 1.26 8.76
C ALA A 226 16.88 0.63 8.25
N MET A 227 15.85 1.45 8.11
CA MET A 227 14.56 1.06 7.55
C MET A 227 14.37 1.70 6.18
N GLY A 228 14.10 0.90 5.14
CA GLY A 228 13.79 1.40 3.81
C GLY A 228 12.40 2.01 3.73
N LEU A 229 11.40 1.30 4.24
CA LEU A 229 10.03 1.79 4.38
C LEU A 229 9.42 1.20 5.65
N ALA A 230 8.94 2.06 6.53
CA ALA A 230 8.39 1.68 7.83
C ALA A 230 7.12 0.83 7.69
N PRO A 231 6.79 0.01 8.72
CA PRO A 231 5.57 -0.79 8.73
C PRO A 231 4.32 0.03 8.48
N HIS A 232 3.52 -0.36 7.48
CA HIS A 232 2.26 0.30 7.12
C HIS A 232 1.31 -0.65 6.39
N THR A 233 0.06 -0.25 6.28
CA THR A 233 -0.95 -0.83 5.40
C THR A 233 -1.28 0.15 4.27
N ASP A 234 -1.77 -0.35 3.13
CA ASP A 234 -2.13 0.48 1.99
C ASP A 234 -3.56 1.01 2.12
N SER A 235 -3.77 2.28 1.81
CA SER A 235 -5.09 2.95 1.87
C SER A 235 -5.95 2.73 0.61
N THR A 236 -5.81 1.59 -0.03
CA THR A 236 -6.35 1.28 -1.37
C THR A 236 -7.36 0.12 -1.32
N LEU A 237 -7.94 -0.24 -2.46
CA LEU A 237 -8.59 -1.54 -2.63
C LEU A 237 -7.53 -2.63 -2.73
N LEU A 238 -6.57 -2.45 -3.63
CA LEU A 238 -5.41 -3.32 -3.76
C LEU A 238 -4.21 -2.51 -4.26
N THR A 239 -3.01 -3.03 -4.03
CA THR A 239 -1.77 -2.49 -4.58
C THR A 239 -1.07 -3.57 -5.40
N ILE A 240 -0.65 -3.24 -6.63
CA ILE A 240 0.19 -4.12 -7.46
C ILE A 240 1.61 -3.58 -7.41
N LEU A 241 2.54 -4.38 -6.93
CA LEU A 241 3.93 -4.01 -6.78
C LEU A 241 4.82 -4.80 -7.75
N TYR A 242 5.51 -4.09 -8.64
CA TYR A 242 6.68 -4.58 -9.32
C TYR A 242 7.94 -4.28 -8.48
N GLN A 243 8.86 -5.22 -8.40
CA GLN A 243 10.16 -5.03 -7.76
C GLN A 243 11.27 -5.66 -8.59
N ASN A 244 12.45 -5.06 -8.56
CA ASN A 244 13.63 -5.69 -9.12
C ASN A 244 14.03 -6.93 -8.30
N ASN A 245 15.00 -7.72 -8.81
CA ASN A 245 15.40 -8.98 -8.19
C ASN A 245 16.22 -8.81 -6.89
N ILE A 246 15.98 -7.74 -6.13
CA ILE A 246 16.63 -7.46 -4.84
C ILE A 246 15.60 -7.61 -3.73
N SER A 247 15.88 -8.48 -2.77
CA SER A 247 15.04 -8.72 -1.60
C SER A 247 14.98 -7.48 -0.69
N GLY A 248 13.90 -7.40 0.10
CA GLY A 248 13.69 -6.33 1.08
C GLY A 248 12.26 -6.22 1.56
N LEU A 249 11.27 -6.56 0.73
CA LEU A 249 9.86 -6.55 1.14
C LEU A 249 9.59 -7.65 2.17
N GLN A 250 8.93 -7.27 3.26
CA GLN A 250 8.43 -8.18 4.29
C GLN A 250 6.96 -7.91 4.57
N VAL A 251 6.19 -8.96 4.81
CA VAL A 251 4.81 -8.91 5.28
C VAL A 251 4.73 -9.44 6.70
N HIS A 252 3.82 -8.90 7.51
CA HIS A 252 3.64 -9.32 8.89
C HIS A 252 2.50 -10.35 8.99
N ARG A 253 2.73 -11.41 9.73
CA ARG A 253 1.71 -12.37 10.16
C ARG A 253 1.70 -12.47 11.67
N GLU A 254 0.52 -12.51 12.26
CA GLU A 254 0.39 -12.60 13.74
C GLU A 254 1.08 -13.86 14.30
N SER A 255 0.99 -14.98 13.56
CA SER A 255 1.53 -16.27 14.01
C SER A 255 3.05 -16.41 13.88
N THR A 256 3.71 -15.66 12.97
CA THR A 256 5.12 -15.88 12.60
C THR A 256 5.96 -14.61 12.58
N GLY A 257 5.34 -13.44 12.78
CA GLY A 257 6.02 -12.15 12.66
C GLY A 257 6.31 -11.77 11.20
N TRP A 258 7.46 -11.16 10.95
CA TRP A 258 7.85 -10.67 9.63
C TRP A 258 8.35 -11.79 8.73
N VAL A 259 7.71 -11.94 7.58
CA VAL A 259 8.06 -12.93 6.54
C VAL A 259 8.54 -12.18 5.29
N THR A 260 9.72 -12.55 4.80
CA THR A 260 10.27 -11.98 3.57
C THR A 260 9.51 -12.48 2.35
N VAL A 261 9.19 -11.56 1.44
CA VAL A 261 8.62 -11.86 0.12
C VAL A 261 9.79 -11.98 -0.86
N PRO A 262 10.19 -13.20 -1.26
CA PRO A 262 11.30 -13.37 -2.18
C PRO A 262 10.93 -12.79 -3.55
N PRO A 263 11.82 -12.01 -4.18
CA PRO A 263 11.57 -11.53 -5.53
C PRO A 263 11.60 -12.72 -6.50
N ILE A 264 10.61 -12.78 -7.37
CA ILE A 264 10.52 -13.73 -8.49
C ILE A 264 10.62 -12.91 -9.77
N PRO A 265 11.57 -13.22 -10.68
CA PRO A 265 11.71 -12.48 -11.92
C PRO A 265 10.40 -12.42 -12.72
N GLY A 266 9.95 -11.22 -13.07
CA GLY A 266 8.74 -10.99 -13.83
C GLY A 266 7.43 -11.18 -13.07
N ALA A 267 7.44 -11.60 -11.80
CA ALA A 267 6.23 -11.66 -10.97
C ALA A 267 5.87 -10.29 -10.40
N LEU A 268 4.59 -10.12 -10.06
CA LEU A 268 4.07 -8.95 -9.37
C LEU A 268 3.52 -9.36 -8.00
N VAL A 269 3.73 -8.53 -6.99
CA VAL A 269 3.14 -8.72 -5.65
C VAL A 269 1.81 -7.97 -5.60
N VAL A 270 0.80 -8.59 -5.01
CA VAL A 270 -0.53 -7.98 -4.81
C VAL A 270 -0.82 -7.92 -3.32
N ASN A 271 -1.07 -6.71 -2.80
CA ASN A 271 -1.47 -6.49 -1.42
C ASN A 271 -2.96 -6.12 -1.35
N VAL A 272 -3.67 -6.71 -0.42
CA VAL A 272 -5.01 -6.26 -0.02
C VAL A 272 -4.88 -4.96 0.76
N GLY A 273 -5.63 -3.93 0.33
CA GLY A 273 -5.63 -2.64 1.01
C GLY A 273 -6.78 -2.48 2.02
N ASP A 274 -6.71 -1.40 2.79
CA ASP A 274 -7.65 -1.09 3.88
C ASP A 274 -9.11 -0.97 3.39
N LEU A 275 -9.33 -0.40 2.19
CA LEU A 275 -10.67 -0.27 1.63
C LEU A 275 -11.27 -1.63 1.22
N PHE A 276 -10.47 -2.55 0.68
CA PHE A 276 -10.97 -3.90 0.40
C PHE A 276 -11.21 -4.68 1.69
N HIS A 277 -10.41 -4.47 2.72
CA HIS A 277 -10.65 -5.02 4.04
C HIS A 277 -12.03 -4.59 4.57
N ILE A 278 -12.38 -3.30 4.45
CA ILE A 278 -13.72 -2.80 4.78
C ILE A 278 -14.79 -3.46 3.92
N LEU A 279 -14.63 -3.45 2.59
CA LEU A 279 -15.56 -4.04 1.62
C LEU A 279 -15.84 -5.52 1.91
N SER A 280 -14.80 -6.26 2.27
CA SER A 280 -14.89 -7.69 2.61
C SER A 280 -15.40 -7.95 4.03
N ASN A 281 -15.82 -6.93 4.77
CA ASN A 281 -16.21 -7.04 6.19
C ASN A 281 -15.14 -7.77 7.03
N GLY A 282 -13.86 -7.43 6.83
CA GLY A 282 -12.73 -7.99 7.55
C GLY A 282 -12.30 -9.39 7.09
N LEU A 283 -12.95 -10.01 6.07
CA LEU A 283 -12.56 -11.34 5.59
C LEU A 283 -11.19 -11.38 4.94
N TYR A 284 -10.82 -10.33 4.26
CA TYR A 284 -9.52 -10.17 3.63
C TYR A 284 -8.75 -9.11 4.40
N PRO A 285 -7.78 -9.52 5.25
CA PRO A 285 -6.99 -8.56 6.03
C PRO A 285 -6.16 -7.67 5.12
N SER A 286 -6.12 -6.38 5.44
CA SER A 286 -5.13 -5.48 4.88
C SER A 286 -3.77 -5.84 5.47
N VAL A 287 -2.78 -6.10 4.60
CA VAL A 287 -1.50 -6.63 5.03
C VAL A 287 -0.58 -5.54 5.56
N LEU A 288 -0.10 -5.71 6.80
CA LEU A 288 0.99 -4.88 7.33
C LEU A 288 2.30 -5.31 6.67
N HIS A 289 3.02 -4.37 6.06
CA HIS A 289 4.26 -4.66 5.36
C HIS A 289 5.30 -3.56 5.56
N ARG A 290 6.58 -3.91 5.34
CA ARG A 290 7.73 -3.01 5.46
C ARG A 290 8.79 -3.34 4.42
N VAL A 291 9.79 -2.47 4.26
CA VAL A 291 10.95 -2.73 3.40
C VAL A 291 12.23 -2.54 4.17
N LEU A 292 13.09 -3.55 4.13
CA LEU A 292 14.46 -3.51 4.59
C LEU A 292 15.39 -3.10 3.45
N VAL A 293 16.53 -2.53 3.78
CA VAL A 293 17.55 -2.09 2.83
C VAL A 293 18.66 -3.12 2.67
N ASN A 294 19.52 -2.95 1.68
CA ASN A 294 20.58 -3.87 1.34
C ASN A 294 21.94 -3.15 1.37
N ARG A 295 22.98 -3.85 1.79
CA ARG A 295 24.34 -3.29 1.86
C ARG A 295 24.99 -3.10 0.48
N SER A 296 24.74 -4.01 -0.43
CA SER A 296 25.53 -4.14 -1.67
C SER A 296 24.75 -3.82 -2.95
N LYS A 297 23.42 -3.85 -2.90
CA LYS A 297 22.57 -3.68 -4.08
C LYS A 297 21.40 -2.75 -3.80
N GLN A 298 21.18 -1.81 -4.73
CA GLN A 298 20.03 -0.93 -4.70
C GLN A 298 18.77 -1.71 -5.06
N ARG A 299 17.76 -1.63 -4.19
CA ARG A 299 16.42 -2.13 -4.49
C ARG A 299 15.61 -1.03 -5.17
N PHE A 300 14.82 -1.42 -6.15
CA PHE A 300 13.85 -0.57 -6.84
C PHE A 300 12.48 -1.24 -6.86
N SER A 301 11.41 -0.46 -6.70
CA SER A 301 10.05 -0.95 -6.85
C SER A 301 9.11 0.12 -7.37
N VAL A 302 8.04 -0.33 -8.05
CA VAL A 302 6.92 0.52 -8.50
C VAL A 302 5.64 -0.08 -7.95
N ALA A 303 4.92 0.69 -7.13
CA ALA A 303 3.61 0.32 -6.61
C ALA A 303 2.53 1.03 -7.42
N TYR A 304 1.58 0.28 -7.97
CA TYR A 304 0.34 0.80 -8.53
C TYR A 304 -0.75 0.73 -7.46
N LEU A 305 -1.12 1.89 -6.95
CA LEU A 305 -2.09 2.07 -5.88
C LEU A 305 -3.48 2.18 -6.48
N TYR A 306 -4.29 1.12 -6.39
CA TYR A 306 -5.60 1.06 -7.04
C TYR A 306 -6.74 1.30 -6.05
N GLY A 307 -7.56 2.32 -6.31
CA GLY A 307 -8.67 2.72 -5.46
C GLY A 307 -9.97 2.96 -6.20
N PRO A 308 -11.09 3.07 -5.47
CA PRO A 308 -12.38 3.42 -6.04
C PRO A 308 -12.37 4.89 -6.52
N PRO A 309 -13.40 5.34 -7.25
CA PRO A 309 -13.64 6.77 -7.42
C PRO A 309 -13.66 7.48 -6.06
N SER A 310 -13.05 8.65 -5.96
CA SER A 310 -12.72 9.31 -4.68
C SER A 310 -13.93 9.63 -3.79
N ASN A 311 -15.10 9.82 -4.39
CA ASN A 311 -16.36 10.18 -3.74
C ASN A 311 -17.32 9.00 -3.54
N VAL A 312 -16.92 7.80 -3.91
CA VAL A 312 -17.73 6.59 -3.71
C VAL A 312 -17.58 6.07 -2.30
N GLU A 313 -18.68 5.72 -1.67
CA GLU A 313 -18.68 5.08 -0.36
C GLU A 313 -18.35 3.59 -0.48
N ILE A 314 -17.38 3.16 0.29
CA ILE A 314 -17.02 1.76 0.50
C ILE A 314 -17.53 1.35 1.88
N CYS A 315 -18.31 0.28 1.91
CA CYS A 315 -18.84 -0.32 3.13
C CYS A 315 -18.79 -1.84 3.02
N PRO A 316 -18.97 -2.58 4.12
CA PRO A 316 -19.13 -4.02 4.09
C PRO A 316 -20.23 -4.43 3.10
N HIS A 317 -19.91 -5.33 2.17
CA HIS A 317 -20.88 -5.78 1.15
C HIS A 317 -22.01 -6.57 1.79
N ALA A 318 -23.26 -6.32 1.36
CA ALA A 318 -24.46 -6.90 1.99
C ALA A 318 -24.45 -8.43 2.07
N LYS A 319 -23.89 -9.13 1.07
CA LYS A 319 -23.73 -10.59 1.09
C LYS A 319 -22.80 -11.11 2.21
N LEU A 320 -21.96 -10.25 2.76
CA LEU A 320 -20.98 -10.59 3.80
C LEU A 320 -21.43 -10.14 5.18
N VAL A 321 -22.66 -9.61 5.28
CA VAL A 321 -23.26 -9.11 6.50
C VAL A 321 -24.54 -9.90 6.79
N GLY A 322 -24.76 -10.28 8.04
CA GLY A 322 -25.95 -11.02 8.47
C GLY A 322 -26.10 -11.05 9.99
N PRO A 323 -27.12 -11.72 10.51
CA PRO A 323 -27.38 -11.77 11.96
C PRO A 323 -26.23 -12.33 12.79
N THR A 324 -25.51 -13.34 12.27
CA THR A 324 -24.35 -13.95 12.92
C THR A 324 -23.04 -13.26 12.59
N ARG A 325 -23.04 -12.33 11.64
CA ARG A 325 -21.89 -11.59 11.19
C ARG A 325 -22.29 -10.14 10.86
N PRO A 326 -22.44 -9.31 11.88
CA PRO A 326 -22.81 -7.89 11.68
C PRO A 326 -21.75 -7.14 10.88
N ALA A 327 -22.11 -5.96 10.34
CA ALA A 327 -21.15 -5.06 9.73
C ALA A 327 -20.11 -4.63 10.77
N LEU A 328 -18.85 -4.78 10.43
CA LEU A 328 -17.72 -4.39 11.28
C LEU A 328 -17.31 -2.93 11.09
N TYR A 329 -17.66 -2.34 9.96
CA TYR A 329 -17.24 -1.00 9.55
C TYR A 329 -18.42 -0.18 9.06
N ARG A 330 -18.37 1.12 9.30
CA ARG A 330 -19.25 2.07 8.63
C ARG A 330 -18.80 2.36 7.21
N ALA A 331 -19.68 2.97 6.42
CA ALA A 331 -19.32 3.48 5.10
C ALA A 331 -18.27 4.59 5.19
N VAL A 332 -17.38 4.64 4.20
CA VAL A 332 -16.29 5.62 4.10
C VAL A 332 -15.94 5.87 2.65
N THR A 333 -15.70 7.12 2.26
CA THR A 333 -15.12 7.46 0.97
C THR A 333 -13.60 7.35 1.02
N TRP A 334 -12.95 7.18 -0.14
CA TRP A 334 -11.50 7.13 -0.17
C TRP A 334 -10.87 8.44 0.33
N ASN A 335 -11.45 9.59 -0.03
CA ASN A 335 -10.98 10.89 0.47
C ASN A 335 -11.04 10.99 1.99
N GLU A 336 -12.16 10.59 2.60
CA GLU A 336 -12.30 10.57 4.05
C GLU A 336 -11.27 9.62 4.70
N TYR A 337 -11.07 8.43 4.10
CA TYR A 337 -10.09 7.46 4.59
C TYR A 337 -8.67 8.03 4.56
N LEU A 338 -8.26 8.63 3.44
CA LEU A 338 -6.94 9.25 3.30
C LEU A 338 -6.73 10.39 4.29
N GLY A 339 -7.74 11.24 4.50
CA GLY A 339 -7.70 12.31 5.50
C GLY A 339 -7.55 11.77 6.93
N THR A 340 -8.23 10.66 7.25
CA THR A 340 -8.11 9.99 8.55
C THR A 340 -6.73 9.33 8.70
N LYS A 341 -6.24 8.69 7.64
CA LYS A 341 -4.91 8.05 7.65
C LYS A 341 -3.79 9.08 7.80
N ALA A 342 -3.94 10.26 7.19
CA ALA A 342 -3.00 11.37 7.36
C ALA A 342 -2.92 11.92 8.80
N LYS A 343 -3.94 11.66 9.63
CA LYS A 343 -3.98 12.07 11.04
C LYS A 343 -3.64 10.94 12.00
N HIS A 344 -4.11 9.75 11.74
CA HIS A 344 -4.11 8.64 12.70
C HIS A 344 -3.26 7.44 12.27
N PHE A 345 -2.67 7.49 11.08
CA PHE A 345 -1.79 6.47 10.50
C PHE A 345 -2.30 5.03 10.73
N ASN A 346 -1.63 4.24 11.55
CA ASN A 346 -2.00 2.84 11.80
C ASN A 346 -3.33 2.65 12.56
N LYS A 347 -3.89 3.72 13.15
CA LYS A 347 -5.21 3.70 13.82
C LYS A 347 -6.35 4.11 12.89
N ALA A 348 -6.07 4.46 11.63
CA ALA A 348 -7.08 4.92 10.70
C ALA A 348 -8.20 3.91 10.51
N LEU A 349 -7.86 2.64 10.25
CA LEU A 349 -8.84 1.58 10.00
C LEU A 349 -9.77 1.37 11.23
N SER A 350 -9.23 1.41 12.44
CA SER A 350 -10.03 1.26 13.68
C SER A 350 -10.97 2.42 13.91
N SER A 351 -10.70 3.60 13.36
CA SER A 351 -11.60 4.76 13.46
C SER A 351 -12.94 4.58 12.71
N PHE A 352 -13.01 3.59 11.83
CA PHE A 352 -14.21 3.26 11.06
C PHE A 352 -14.92 2.02 11.56
N GLN A 353 -14.40 1.36 12.60
CA GLN A 353 -15.04 0.20 13.21
C GLN A 353 -16.34 0.60 13.92
N LEU A 354 -17.36 -0.20 13.71
CA LEU A 354 -18.59 -0.11 14.50
C LEU A 354 -18.36 -0.84 15.83
N CYS A 355 -18.77 -0.22 16.94
CA CYS A 355 -18.77 -0.91 18.23
C CYS A 355 -19.66 -2.16 18.10
N ALA A 356 -19.14 -3.33 18.48
CA ALA A 356 -20.00 -4.49 18.67
C ALA A 356 -21.15 -4.09 19.60
N PRO A 357 -22.42 -4.46 19.28
CA PRO A 357 -23.51 -4.26 20.20
C PRO A 357 -23.09 -4.93 21.52
N LYS A 358 -23.06 -4.17 22.61
CA LYS A 358 -22.92 -4.77 23.93
C LYS A 358 -24.06 -5.76 24.04
N ASN A 359 -23.76 -7.07 24.00
CA ASN A 359 -24.73 -8.09 24.29
C ASN A 359 -25.32 -7.69 25.64
N GLY A 360 -26.59 -7.34 25.65
CA GLY A 360 -27.33 -7.01 26.88
C GLY A 360 -27.36 -8.29 27.73
N LEU A 361 -26.38 -8.46 28.57
CA LEU A 361 -26.54 -9.14 29.83
C LEU A 361 -27.46 -8.23 30.64
N PHE A 362 -28.74 -8.57 30.67
CA PHE A 362 -29.64 -8.13 31.69
C PHE A 362 -28.98 -8.41 33.04
N ASP A 363 -28.44 -7.40 33.68
CA ASP A 363 -28.05 -7.46 35.08
C ASP A 363 -29.35 -7.57 35.91
N VAL A 364 -29.76 -8.83 36.12
CA VAL A 364 -30.80 -9.19 37.10
C VAL A 364 -30.12 -9.32 38.45
N ASN A 365 -29.60 -8.21 39.00
CA ASN A 365 -29.13 -8.15 40.39
C ASN A 365 -29.03 -6.68 40.90
N GLU A 366 -30.16 -5.95 40.88
CA GLU A 366 -30.34 -4.77 41.74
C GLU A 366 -31.77 -4.67 42.26
N SER A 367 -32.19 -5.70 43.01
CA SER A 367 -33.36 -5.59 43.88
C SER A 367 -33.19 -6.51 45.09
N HIS A 368 -32.31 -6.14 46.01
CA HIS A 368 -32.36 -6.57 47.41
C HIS A 368 -31.23 -5.89 48.21
N LYS A 369 -31.41 -4.61 48.52
CA LYS A 369 -30.78 -3.98 49.70
C LYS A 369 -31.45 -2.65 50.00
N ASN A 370 -32.66 -2.69 50.52
CA ASN A 370 -33.22 -1.62 51.34
C ASN A 370 -34.31 -2.21 52.18
N SER A 371 -33.96 -2.77 53.29
CA SER A 371 -34.80 -2.84 54.49
C SER A 371 -33.93 -3.39 55.63
N VAL A 372 -33.95 -2.63 56.72
CA VAL A 372 -33.48 -2.86 58.09
C VAL A 372 -32.39 -1.90 58.49
N GLN A 373 -32.85 -0.77 59.02
CA GLN A 373 -32.31 -0.17 60.22
C GLN A 373 -33.41 0.64 60.90
N VAL A 374 -34.01 -0.01 61.89
CA VAL A 374 -34.63 0.64 63.07
C VAL A 374 -34.26 -0.26 64.24
N GLY A 375 -33.57 0.31 65.21
CA GLY A 375 -33.24 -0.30 66.49
C GLY A 375 -32.04 0.36 67.07
#